data_c6543d368dd17c63cc43d673bb373e27
#
_entry.id   c6543d368dd17c63cc43d673bb373e27
#
_cell.length_a   1.000
_cell.length_b   1.000
_cell.length_c   1.000
_cell.angle_alpha   90.00
_cell.angle_beta   90.00
_cell.angle_gamma   90.00
#
_symmetry.space_group_name_H-M   'P 1'
#
loop_
_entity.id
_entity.type
_entity.pdbx_description
1 polymer ?
#
loop_
_entity_poly.entity_id
_entity_poly.type
_entity_poly.pdbx_seq_one_letter_code
_entity_poly.pdbx_strand_id
1 'polypeptide(L)'
;MQQHGKCVFASYLGREALTRALLLGSLLVAGALAASAMAQENGREDGPVVRTAEGPIRGFVHNGVYEFLGIPYAAPPVGALRWMPPQPVAHWHEPLNATKFANTCAQVTELGVFAGPPNINEDCLYLNVFTTQLGAGGKANAVLVWIHGGGNVDGESNDYDGAKLATGGPLGTPTVVVTLNYRLGLFGFLAHPALDSEGHLSDNYGIMDQQAVLHWVQRNIAAFGGDPKRVALGGQSAGAQDTGVNQI
;
A
#
# COMPACT_ATOMS: atom_id res chain seq x y z
N MET A 1 -73.87 8.92 25.59
CA MET A 1 -73.31 8.31 24.33
C MET A 1 -72.74 9.42 23.42
N GLN A 2 -71.58 9.28 22.86
CA GLN A 2 -70.78 10.13 22.03
C GLN A 2 -69.66 10.91 22.72
N GLN A 3 -68.51 10.27 22.80
CA GLN A 3 -67.17 10.92 22.70
C GLN A 3 -66.04 9.88 22.75
N HIS A 4 -65.88 9.03 21.74
CA HIS A 4 -64.70 8.14 21.63
C HIS A 4 -64.19 7.96 20.21
N GLY A 5 -64.52 8.85 19.26
CA GLY A 5 -64.16 8.66 17.86
C GLY A 5 -63.09 9.58 17.24
N LYS A 6 -62.48 10.53 17.98
CA LYS A 6 -61.59 11.55 17.38
C LYS A 6 -60.11 11.43 17.69
N CYS A 7 -59.65 10.54 18.57
CA CYS A 7 -58.23 10.45 18.94
C CYS A 7 -57.39 9.43 18.13
N VAL A 8 -58.03 8.48 17.44
CA VAL A 8 -57.26 7.41 16.71
C VAL A 8 -56.80 7.84 15.34
N PHE A 9 -57.49 8.78 14.66
CA PHE A 9 -57.12 9.22 13.29
C PHE A 9 -55.94 10.17 13.26
N ALA A 10 -55.70 11.00 14.29
CA ALA A 10 -54.57 11.95 14.32
C ALA A 10 -53.22 11.26 14.58
N SER A 11 -53.22 10.11 15.27
CA SER A 11 -51.98 9.36 15.55
C SER A 11 -51.48 8.53 14.34
N TYR A 12 -52.36 8.18 13.40
CA TYR A 12 -51.98 7.40 12.22
C TYR A 12 -51.33 8.27 11.15
N LEU A 13 -51.82 9.48 10.90
CA LEU A 13 -51.25 10.43 9.94
C LEU A 13 -49.84 10.94 10.36
N GLY A 14 -49.58 11.08 11.65
CA GLY A 14 -48.29 11.47 12.21
C GLY A 14 -47.20 10.39 12.00
N ARG A 15 -47.58 9.12 12.12
CA ARG A 15 -46.63 8.00 11.95
C ARG A 15 -46.21 7.81 10.48
N GLU A 16 -47.15 7.92 9.54
CA GLU A 16 -46.79 7.82 8.09
C GLU A 16 -45.92 8.99 7.61
N ALA A 17 -46.19 10.20 8.09
CA ALA A 17 -45.36 11.36 7.77
C ALA A 17 -43.94 11.24 8.32
N LEU A 18 -43.79 10.74 9.57
CA LEU A 18 -42.49 10.50 10.19
C LEU A 18 -41.71 9.39 9.48
N THR A 19 -42.38 8.30 9.09
CA THR A 19 -41.77 7.19 8.35
C THR A 19 -41.30 7.60 6.94
N ARG A 20 -42.09 8.43 6.24
CA ARG A 20 -41.74 8.99 4.94
C ARG A 20 -40.57 9.99 5.03
N ALA A 21 -40.52 10.81 6.09
CA ALA A 21 -39.41 11.74 6.31
C ALA A 21 -38.09 10.99 6.64
N LEU A 22 -38.17 9.91 7.42
CA LEU A 22 -36.99 9.05 7.72
C LEU A 22 -36.51 8.28 6.49
N LEU A 23 -37.41 7.79 5.64
CA LEU A 23 -37.05 7.12 4.37
C LEU A 23 -36.43 8.08 3.34
N LEU A 24 -36.97 9.31 3.23
CA LEU A 24 -36.39 10.34 2.37
C LEU A 24 -35.02 10.82 2.88
N GLY A 25 -34.86 10.97 4.18
CA GLY A 25 -33.57 11.31 4.80
C GLY A 25 -32.51 10.24 4.57
N SER A 26 -32.86 8.96 4.70
CA SER A 26 -31.92 7.85 4.44
C SER A 26 -31.54 7.73 2.97
N LEU A 27 -32.46 8.00 2.05
CA LEU A 27 -32.17 8.01 0.60
C LEU A 27 -31.24 9.19 0.21
N LEU A 28 -31.41 10.37 0.80
CA LEU A 28 -30.54 11.53 0.57
C LEU A 28 -29.14 11.30 1.11
N VAL A 29 -29.00 10.70 2.31
CA VAL A 29 -27.68 10.36 2.87
C VAL A 29 -27.00 9.28 2.05
N ALA A 30 -27.71 8.23 1.65
CA ALA A 30 -27.16 7.19 0.77
C ALA A 30 -26.74 7.74 -0.60
N GLY A 31 -27.51 8.65 -1.19
CA GLY A 31 -27.16 9.32 -2.43
C GLY A 31 -25.94 10.22 -2.32
N ALA A 32 -25.80 10.96 -1.22
CA ALA A 32 -24.62 11.80 -0.95
C ALA A 32 -23.35 10.96 -0.73
N LEU A 33 -23.46 9.84 -0.03
CA LEU A 33 -22.34 8.90 0.17
C LEU A 33 -21.92 8.22 -1.13
N ALA A 34 -22.88 7.82 -1.99
CA ALA A 34 -22.58 7.26 -3.29
C ALA A 34 -21.94 8.28 -4.24
N ALA A 35 -22.42 9.52 -4.26
CA ALA A 35 -21.84 10.60 -5.06
C ALA A 35 -20.42 10.95 -4.60
N SER A 36 -20.15 10.95 -3.29
CA SER A 36 -18.82 11.16 -2.74
C SER A 36 -17.87 10.02 -3.11
N ALA A 37 -18.33 8.76 -3.07
CA ALA A 37 -17.55 7.61 -3.46
C ALA A 37 -17.20 7.64 -4.96
N MET A 38 -18.16 7.98 -5.84
CA MET A 38 -17.92 8.13 -7.29
C MET A 38 -16.99 9.29 -7.61
N ALA A 39 -17.08 10.42 -6.90
CA ALA A 39 -16.17 11.55 -7.07
C ALA A 39 -14.74 11.19 -6.65
N GLN A 40 -14.58 10.39 -5.63
CA GLN A 40 -13.28 9.92 -5.14
C GLN A 40 -12.66 8.88 -6.09
N GLU A 41 -13.47 8.04 -6.70
CA GLU A 41 -13.03 7.06 -7.71
C GLU A 41 -12.62 7.75 -9.03
N ASN A 42 -13.39 8.73 -9.51
CA ASN A 42 -13.04 9.55 -10.70
C ASN A 42 -11.74 10.35 -10.47
N GLY A 43 -11.52 10.90 -9.28
CA GLY A 43 -10.27 11.60 -8.95
C GLY A 43 -9.03 10.70 -8.93
N ARG A 44 -9.21 9.38 -8.86
CA ARG A 44 -8.12 8.39 -8.97
C ARG A 44 -7.77 8.04 -10.41
N GLU A 45 -8.73 8.09 -11.32
CA GLU A 45 -8.51 7.82 -12.75
C GLU A 45 -7.76 8.96 -13.45
N ASP A 46 -7.93 10.22 -12.99
CA ASP A 46 -7.26 11.41 -13.52
C ASP A 46 -6.03 11.82 -12.68
N GLY A 47 -5.53 10.94 -11.85
CA GLY A 47 -4.41 11.20 -10.95
C GLY A 47 -3.09 11.47 -11.66
N PRO A 48 -2.11 12.02 -10.90
CA PRO A 48 -0.79 12.37 -11.44
C PRO A 48 -0.07 11.14 -11.99
N VAL A 49 0.64 11.33 -13.11
CA VAL A 49 1.45 10.29 -13.74
C VAL A 49 2.93 10.62 -13.56
N VAL A 50 3.68 9.67 -13.01
CA VAL A 50 5.14 9.74 -12.85
C VAL A 50 5.78 8.71 -13.79
N ARG A 51 6.91 9.05 -14.41
CA ARG A 51 7.69 8.14 -15.24
C ARG A 51 8.79 7.50 -14.42
N THR A 52 8.78 6.18 -14.36
CA THR A 52 9.86 5.36 -13.78
C THR A 52 10.69 4.70 -14.89
N ALA A 53 11.78 4.06 -14.49
CA ALA A 53 12.62 3.29 -15.41
C ALA A 53 11.83 2.13 -16.05
N GLU A 54 10.87 1.57 -15.34
CA GLU A 54 10.08 0.42 -15.79
C GLU A 54 8.86 0.83 -16.65
N GLY A 55 8.32 2.05 -16.43
CA GLY A 55 7.18 2.58 -17.16
C GLY A 55 6.47 3.72 -16.42
N PRO A 56 5.43 4.33 -17.03
CA PRO A 56 4.63 5.36 -16.37
C PRO A 56 3.72 4.76 -15.29
N ILE A 57 3.55 5.48 -14.18
CA ILE A 57 2.73 5.06 -13.04
C ILE A 57 1.76 6.19 -12.69
N ARG A 58 0.50 5.87 -12.57
CA ARG A 58 -0.56 6.78 -12.15
C ARG A 58 -0.88 6.55 -10.68
N GLY A 59 -0.75 7.61 -9.87
CA GLY A 59 -1.18 7.65 -8.49
C GLY A 59 -2.45 8.49 -8.31
N PHE A 60 -2.68 8.93 -7.11
CA PHE A 60 -3.77 9.85 -6.75
C PHE A 60 -3.29 10.85 -5.69
N VAL A 61 -4.13 11.85 -5.40
CA VAL A 61 -3.88 12.82 -4.33
C VAL A 61 -4.92 12.63 -3.24
N HIS A 62 -4.45 12.46 -2.02
CA HIS A 62 -5.29 12.37 -0.84
C HIS A 62 -4.75 13.30 0.25
N ASN A 63 -5.57 14.23 0.73
CA ASN A 63 -5.19 15.22 1.77
C ASN A 63 -3.86 15.93 1.50
N GLY A 64 -3.58 16.28 0.23
CA GLY A 64 -2.36 17.00 -0.18
C GLY A 64 -1.11 16.11 -0.28
N VAL A 65 -1.25 14.80 -0.14
CA VAL A 65 -0.20 13.80 -0.36
C VAL A 65 -0.45 13.07 -1.68
N TYR A 66 0.59 12.94 -2.49
CA TYR A 66 0.61 12.05 -3.65
C TYR A 66 0.86 10.64 -3.17
N GLU A 67 -0.04 9.74 -3.50
CA GLU A 67 0.03 8.34 -3.12
C GLU A 67 0.09 7.47 -4.38
N PHE A 68 1.08 6.57 -4.41
CA PHE A 68 1.26 5.57 -5.46
C PHE A 68 1.34 4.21 -4.77
N LEU A 69 0.27 3.43 -4.87
CA LEU A 69 0.09 2.20 -4.11
C LEU A 69 0.14 0.97 -5.02
N GLY A 70 0.87 -0.06 -4.62
CA GLY A 70 0.95 -1.32 -5.38
C GLY A 70 1.82 -1.24 -6.63
N ILE A 71 2.98 -0.60 -6.57
CA ILE A 71 3.94 -0.55 -7.66
C ILE A 71 4.77 -1.85 -7.67
N PRO A 72 4.79 -2.64 -8.76
CA PRO A 72 5.63 -3.82 -8.82
C PRO A 72 7.10 -3.41 -8.94
N TYR A 73 7.95 -3.92 -8.05
CA TYR A 73 9.40 -3.67 -8.09
C TYR A 73 10.20 -4.85 -8.64
N ALA A 74 9.57 -6.03 -8.70
CA ALA A 74 10.12 -7.25 -9.30
C ALA A 74 9.01 -8.06 -9.96
N ALA A 75 9.37 -9.01 -10.81
CA ALA A 75 8.45 -9.95 -11.41
C ALA A 75 7.80 -10.84 -10.33
N PRO A 76 6.53 -11.27 -10.49
CA PRO A 76 5.87 -12.17 -9.56
C PRO A 76 6.70 -13.44 -9.31
N PRO A 77 7.04 -13.77 -8.06
CA PRO A 77 7.89 -14.93 -7.73
C PRO A 77 7.08 -16.23 -7.71
N VAL A 78 6.37 -16.53 -8.79
CA VAL A 78 5.46 -17.65 -8.93
C VAL A 78 6.03 -18.76 -9.82
N GLY A 79 5.59 -20.00 -9.62
CA GLY A 79 5.98 -21.13 -10.45
C GLY A 79 7.49 -21.34 -10.47
N ALA A 80 8.13 -21.22 -11.64
CA ALA A 80 9.56 -21.40 -11.80
C ALA A 80 10.41 -20.28 -11.14
N LEU A 81 9.81 -19.15 -10.75
CA LEU A 81 10.48 -18.07 -10.04
C LEU A 81 10.34 -18.18 -8.51
N ARG A 82 9.59 -19.15 -8.01
CA ARG A 82 9.54 -19.44 -6.57
C ARG A 82 10.94 -19.87 -6.10
N TRP A 83 11.38 -19.35 -4.96
CA TRP A 83 12.73 -19.56 -4.43
C TRP A 83 13.87 -19.18 -5.38
N MET A 84 13.61 -18.23 -6.27
CA MET A 84 14.64 -17.57 -7.08
C MET A 84 14.89 -16.16 -6.55
N PRO A 85 16.09 -15.59 -6.77
CA PRO A 85 16.31 -14.16 -6.57
C PRO A 85 15.25 -13.34 -7.33
N PRO A 86 14.83 -12.17 -6.81
CA PRO A 86 13.84 -11.34 -7.49
C PRO A 86 14.31 -10.97 -8.89
N GLN A 87 13.44 -11.18 -9.88
CA GLN A 87 13.73 -10.91 -11.28
C GLN A 87 13.18 -9.54 -11.70
N PRO A 88 13.79 -8.87 -12.69
CA PRO A 88 13.28 -7.60 -13.19
C PRO A 88 11.83 -7.73 -13.65
N VAL A 89 11.02 -6.73 -13.35
CA VAL A 89 9.66 -6.62 -13.88
C VAL A 89 9.70 -6.26 -15.37
N ALA A 90 8.74 -6.74 -16.14
CA ALA A 90 8.60 -6.36 -17.53
C ALA A 90 8.25 -4.87 -17.67
N HIS A 91 8.87 -4.19 -18.65
CA HIS A 91 8.54 -2.79 -18.94
C HIS A 91 7.12 -2.65 -19.48
N TRP A 92 6.46 -1.54 -19.13
CA TRP A 92 5.14 -1.19 -19.64
C TRP A 92 5.13 0.21 -20.24
N HIS A 93 4.19 0.45 -21.17
CA HIS A 93 4.11 1.70 -21.93
C HIS A 93 2.92 2.56 -21.50
N GLU A 94 1.81 1.93 -21.15
CA GLU A 94 0.62 2.61 -20.63
C GLU A 94 0.74 2.86 -19.13
N PRO A 95 0.15 3.93 -18.60
CA PRO A 95 0.20 4.20 -17.16
C PRO A 95 -0.39 3.05 -16.33
N LEU A 96 0.44 2.45 -15.48
CA LEU A 96 0.02 1.50 -14.47
C LEU A 96 -0.79 2.24 -13.40
N ASN A 97 -1.99 1.80 -13.12
CA ASN A 97 -2.83 2.39 -12.07
C ASN A 97 -2.36 1.92 -10.68
N ALA A 98 -1.59 2.76 -10.00
CA ALA A 98 -1.11 2.56 -8.63
C ALA A 98 -1.99 3.33 -7.63
N THR A 99 -3.29 3.00 -7.61
CA THR A 99 -4.31 3.70 -6.80
C THR A 99 -4.87 2.85 -5.67
N LYS A 100 -4.41 1.61 -5.53
CA LYS A 100 -4.82 0.66 -4.48
C LYS A 100 -3.60 -0.15 -4.05
N PHE A 101 -3.55 -0.52 -2.78
CA PHE A 101 -2.59 -1.51 -2.33
C PHE A 101 -2.72 -2.79 -3.15
N ALA A 102 -1.58 -3.38 -3.51
CA ALA A 102 -1.53 -4.66 -4.19
C ALA A 102 -1.61 -5.83 -3.20
N ASN A 103 -1.46 -7.04 -3.70
CA ASN A 103 -1.47 -8.24 -2.88
C ASN A 103 -0.34 -8.21 -1.83
N THR A 104 -0.64 -8.77 -0.68
CA THR A 104 0.34 -9.08 0.37
C THR A 104 0.92 -10.47 0.14
N CYS A 105 2.09 -10.76 0.72
CA CYS A 105 2.76 -12.03 0.53
C CYS A 105 2.05 -13.18 1.26
N ALA A 106 2.21 -14.40 0.74
CA ALA A 106 1.65 -15.60 1.31
C ALA A 106 2.09 -15.75 2.78
N GLN A 107 1.12 -15.86 3.67
CA GLN A 107 1.30 -15.91 5.11
C GLN A 107 0.11 -16.53 5.83
N VAL A 108 0.34 -17.04 7.04
CA VAL A 108 -0.70 -17.38 7.99
C VAL A 108 -0.60 -16.40 9.16
N THR A 109 -1.75 -16.00 9.73
CA THR A 109 -1.76 -15.07 10.85
C THR A 109 -1.25 -15.76 12.10
N GLU A 110 -0.02 -15.45 12.51
CA GLU A 110 0.63 -16.01 13.70
C GLU A 110 0.74 -14.97 14.83
N LEU A 111 1.01 -13.70 14.49
CA LEU A 111 1.27 -12.64 15.46
C LEU A 111 0.05 -11.74 15.74
N GLY A 112 -1.15 -12.21 15.45
CA GLY A 112 -2.41 -11.54 15.77
C GLY A 112 -2.58 -10.21 15.05
N VAL A 113 -2.74 -9.11 15.81
CA VAL A 113 -3.02 -7.77 15.27
C VAL A 113 -1.87 -7.14 14.47
N PHE A 114 -0.70 -7.74 14.49
CA PHE A 114 0.48 -7.28 13.74
C PHE A 114 0.70 -8.06 12.45
N ALA A 115 -0.13 -9.06 12.20
CA ALA A 115 -0.07 -9.88 11.01
C ALA A 115 -1.12 -9.42 10.00
N GLY A 116 -0.79 -9.46 8.73
CA GLY A 116 -1.78 -9.35 7.68
C GLY A 116 -2.80 -10.50 7.73
N PRO A 117 -3.93 -10.39 7.02
CA PRO A 117 -4.88 -11.49 6.92
C PRO A 117 -4.21 -12.71 6.27
N PRO A 118 -4.61 -13.96 6.65
CA PRO A 118 -4.10 -15.16 6.00
C PRO A 118 -4.24 -15.08 4.48
N ASN A 119 -3.15 -15.39 3.78
CA ASN A 119 -3.06 -15.21 2.33
C ASN A 119 -2.17 -16.31 1.74
N ILE A 120 -2.51 -16.78 0.56
CA ILE A 120 -1.74 -17.77 -0.21
C ILE A 120 -1.17 -17.19 -1.51
N ASN A 121 -1.24 -15.87 -1.70
CA ASN A 121 -0.81 -15.22 -2.92
C ASN A 121 0.72 -15.01 -2.92
N GLU A 122 1.38 -15.58 -3.90
CA GLU A 122 2.83 -15.41 -4.08
C GLU A 122 3.18 -14.18 -4.95
N ASP A 123 2.23 -13.68 -5.77
CA ASP A 123 2.41 -12.43 -6.52
C ASP A 123 2.24 -11.25 -5.57
N CYS A 124 3.33 -10.82 -4.93
CA CYS A 124 3.30 -9.89 -3.81
C CYS A 124 4.44 -8.86 -3.76
N LEU A 125 5.35 -8.86 -4.74
CA LEU A 125 6.52 -8.00 -4.74
C LEU A 125 6.17 -6.58 -5.18
N TYR A 126 5.48 -5.87 -4.30
CA TYR A 126 4.96 -4.52 -4.51
C TYR A 126 5.46 -3.56 -3.43
N LEU A 127 5.60 -2.30 -3.82
CA LEU A 127 5.91 -1.18 -2.92
C LEU A 127 4.89 -0.07 -3.07
N ASN A 128 4.88 0.85 -2.11
CA ASN A 128 4.05 2.04 -2.09
C ASN A 128 4.93 3.26 -1.89
N VAL A 129 4.56 4.39 -2.49
CA VAL A 129 5.27 5.67 -2.35
C VAL A 129 4.29 6.76 -1.92
N PHE A 130 4.67 7.49 -0.86
CA PHE A 130 3.93 8.64 -0.33
C PHE A 130 4.85 9.87 -0.38
N THR A 131 4.37 10.97 -0.97
CA THR A 131 5.17 12.19 -1.10
C THR A 131 4.29 13.43 -1.18
N THR A 132 4.82 14.60 -0.80
CA THR A 132 4.12 15.89 -0.94
C THR A 132 4.54 16.68 -2.18
N GLN A 133 5.51 16.17 -2.95
CA GLN A 133 5.96 16.82 -4.19
C GLN A 133 6.38 15.76 -5.22
N LEU A 134 6.30 16.11 -6.50
CA LEU A 134 6.72 15.25 -7.61
C LEU A 134 7.86 15.92 -8.40
N GLY A 135 8.75 15.09 -8.99
CA GLY A 135 9.82 15.54 -9.86
C GLY A 135 10.90 16.36 -9.17
N ALA A 136 11.79 16.95 -9.97
CA ALA A 136 12.94 17.73 -9.52
C ALA A 136 12.67 19.24 -9.39
N GLY A 137 11.41 19.67 -9.32
CA GLY A 137 11.02 21.08 -9.35
C GLY A 137 11.34 21.90 -8.09
N GLY A 138 12.01 21.31 -7.09
CA GLY A 138 12.38 21.96 -5.84
C GLY A 138 13.55 21.25 -5.17
N LYS A 139 13.79 21.56 -3.87
CA LYS A 139 14.74 20.79 -3.06
C LYS A 139 14.18 19.39 -2.84
N ALA A 140 14.88 18.38 -3.34
CA ALA A 140 14.48 16.99 -3.16
C ALA A 140 14.39 16.62 -1.66
N ASN A 141 13.36 15.87 -1.28
CA ASN A 141 13.14 15.42 0.09
C ASN A 141 14.06 14.24 0.44
N ALA A 142 14.37 14.06 1.71
CA ALA A 142 14.92 12.80 2.20
C ALA A 142 13.92 11.66 1.95
N VAL A 143 14.43 10.44 1.88
CA VAL A 143 13.63 9.23 1.63
C VAL A 143 13.73 8.33 2.85
N LEU A 144 12.60 7.80 3.29
CA LEU A 144 12.54 6.71 4.26
C LEU A 144 12.00 5.46 3.55
N VAL A 145 12.78 4.40 3.53
CA VAL A 145 12.31 3.06 3.16
C VAL A 145 11.99 2.32 4.44
N TRP A 146 10.75 1.86 4.56
CA TRP A 146 10.24 1.22 5.77
C TRP A 146 9.95 -0.26 5.54
N ILE A 147 10.60 -1.13 6.30
CA ILE A 147 10.42 -2.58 6.29
C ILE A 147 9.49 -2.97 7.44
N HIS A 148 8.38 -3.63 7.14
CA HIS A 148 7.42 -4.09 8.15
C HIS A 148 8.01 -5.23 9.00
N GLY A 149 7.47 -5.43 10.20
CA GLY A 149 7.81 -6.56 11.07
C GLY A 149 6.97 -7.79 10.79
N GLY A 150 6.89 -8.67 11.78
CA GLY A 150 6.15 -9.92 11.71
C GLY A 150 7.04 -11.16 11.71
N GLY A 151 8.23 -11.08 12.32
CA GLY A 151 9.14 -12.23 12.48
C GLY A 151 9.64 -12.83 11.17
N ASN A 152 9.50 -12.13 10.04
CA ASN A 152 9.74 -12.63 8.68
C ASN A 152 8.83 -13.81 8.29
N VAL A 153 7.72 -14.02 9.01
CA VAL A 153 6.72 -15.07 8.73
C VAL A 153 5.36 -14.50 8.39
N ASP A 154 5.05 -13.28 8.83
CA ASP A 154 3.84 -12.54 8.50
C ASP A 154 4.09 -11.02 8.43
N GLY A 155 3.04 -10.23 8.21
CA GLY A 155 3.10 -8.78 8.09
C GLY A 155 2.84 -8.28 6.67
N GLU A 156 2.60 -6.97 6.57
CA GLU A 156 2.30 -6.33 5.28
C GLU A 156 2.59 -4.83 5.29
N SER A 157 2.90 -4.27 4.13
CA SER A 157 3.12 -2.84 3.96
C SER A 157 1.85 -2.01 4.07
N ASN A 158 0.67 -2.63 3.93
CA ASN A 158 -0.63 -1.98 3.93
C ASN A 158 -1.02 -1.46 5.32
N ASP A 159 -0.41 -1.99 6.39
CA ASP A 159 -0.59 -1.53 7.76
C ASP A 159 0.13 -0.20 8.06
N TYR A 160 0.98 0.27 7.14
CA TYR A 160 1.80 1.45 7.35
C TYR A 160 1.40 2.57 6.39
N ASP A 161 0.47 3.43 6.83
CA ASP A 161 0.14 4.66 6.11
C ASP A 161 1.28 5.67 6.21
N GLY A 162 2.02 5.83 5.12
CA GLY A 162 3.13 6.77 5.01
C GLY A 162 2.71 8.23 4.84
N ALA A 163 1.45 8.52 4.58
CA ALA A 163 0.99 9.87 4.24
C ALA A 163 1.26 10.90 5.34
N LYS A 164 0.99 10.55 6.60
CA LYS A 164 1.24 11.44 7.73
C LYS A 164 2.73 11.77 7.91
N LEU A 165 3.62 10.80 7.68
CA LEU A 165 5.05 11.01 7.76
C LEU A 165 5.56 11.77 6.54
N ALA A 166 4.96 11.58 5.36
CA ALA A 166 5.32 12.28 4.15
C ALA A 166 5.13 13.80 4.28
N THR A 167 4.14 14.27 5.05
CA THR A 167 3.96 15.70 5.35
C THR A 167 4.99 16.28 6.33
N GLY A 168 5.87 15.45 6.88
CA GLY A 168 6.88 15.85 7.87
C GLY A 168 6.52 15.47 9.30
N GLY A 169 5.32 14.95 9.55
CA GLY A 169 4.87 14.58 10.88
C GLY A 169 5.06 15.71 11.91
N PRO A 170 5.44 15.36 13.16
CA PRO A 170 5.65 16.37 14.21
C PRO A 170 6.85 17.31 13.95
N LEU A 171 7.79 16.92 13.10
CA LEU A 171 9.01 17.68 12.81
C LEU A 171 8.84 18.68 11.67
N GLY A 172 7.72 18.63 10.94
CA GLY A 172 7.42 19.53 9.84
C GLY A 172 8.38 19.45 8.64
N THR A 173 9.17 18.37 8.53
CA THR A 173 10.12 18.18 7.42
C THR A 173 9.58 17.13 6.46
N PRO A 174 9.10 17.51 5.27
CA PRO A 174 8.57 16.57 4.30
C PRO A 174 9.58 15.49 3.93
N THR A 175 9.10 14.26 3.81
CA THR A 175 9.90 13.06 3.54
C THR A 175 9.19 12.21 2.49
N VAL A 176 9.90 11.63 1.55
CA VAL A 176 9.33 10.58 0.70
C VAL A 176 9.35 9.28 1.49
N VAL A 177 8.19 8.65 1.64
CA VAL A 177 8.06 7.39 2.37
C VAL A 177 7.80 6.26 1.38
N VAL A 178 8.57 5.20 1.48
CA VAL A 178 8.42 3.97 0.70
C VAL A 178 8.14 2.83 1.65
N THR A 179 7.04 2.12 1.48
CA THR A 179 6.74 0.86 2.18
C THR A 179 6.73 -0.29 1.18
N LEU A 180 7.00 -1.50 1.61
CA LEU A 180 7.16 -2.64 0.71
C LEU A 180 6.67 -3.94 1.33
N ASN A 181 6.20 -4.86 0.47
CA ASN A 181 6.04 -6.26 0.81
C ASN A 181 7.29 -7.03 0.33
N TYR A 182 7.67 -8.06 1.06
CA TYR A 182 8.76 -8.98 0.74
C TYR A 182 8.33 -10.40 1.08
N ARG A 183 8.90 -11.42 0.44
CA ARG A 183 8.54 -12.82 0.68
C ARG A 183 8.80 -13.22 2.11
N LEU A 184 7.87 -13.96 2.68
CA LEU A 184 7.81 -14.34 4.09
C LEU A 184 7.92 -15.87 4.27
N GLY A 185 8.26 -16.29 5.50
CA GLY A 185 8.27 -17.67 5.92
C GLY A 185 9.03 -18.58 4.96
N LEU A 186 8.44 -19.70 4.59
CA LEU A 186 9.07 -20.67 3.66
C LEU A 186 9.32 -20.11 2.25
N PHE A 187 8.54 -19.13 1.79
CA PHE A 187 8.75 -18.53 0.46
C PHE A 187 9.92 -17.57 0.42
N GLY A 188 10.22 -16.92 1.55
CA GLY A 188 11.29 -15.94 1.66
C GLY A 188 12.59 -16.49 2.27
N PHE A 189 12.52 -17.57 3.06
CA PHE A 189 13.65 -17.98 3.92
C PHE A 189 13.85 -19.50 3.99
N LEU A 190 13.44 -20.26 2.96
CA LEU A 190 13.69 -21.70 2.89
C LEU A 190 15.15 -21.98 2.52
N ALA A 191 15.88 -22.60 3.45
CA ALA A 191 17.20 -23.16 3.22
C ALA A 191 17.08 -24.67 2.90
N HIS A 192 17.49 -25.09 1.72
CA HIS A 192 17.45 -26.50 1.33
C HIS A 192 18.54 -26.87 0.31
N PRO A 193 19.32 -27.95 0.51
CA PRO A 193 20.43 -28.34 -0.38
C PRO A 193 20.03 -28.51 -1.86
N ALA A 194 18.77 -28.86 -2.15
CA ALA A 194 18.30 -28.95 -3.53
C ALA A 194 18.23 -27.55 -4.21
N LEU A 195 17.93 -26.49 -3.46
CA LEU A 195 17.94 -25.11 -3.97
C LEU A 195 19.38 -24.63 -4.21
N ASP A 196 20.31 -25.00 -3.33
CA ASP A 196 21.74 -24.68 -3.49
C ASP A 196 22.30 -25.27 -4.79
N SER A 197 21.83 -26.48 -5.17
CA SER A 197 22.26 -27.16 -6.41
C SER A 197 21.74 -26.49 -7.68
N GLU A 198 20.77 -25.55 -7.59
CA GLU A 198 20.27 -24.76 -8.73
C GLU A 198 21.18 -23.56 -9.06
N GLY A 199 22.26 -23.36 -8.28
CA GLY A 199 23.32 -22.41 -8.57
C GLY A 199 23.14 -21.01 -7.94
N HIS A 200 22.14 -20.80 -7.10
CA HIS A 200 21.99 -19.61 -6.28
C HIS A 200 22.22 -19.98 -4.81
N LEU A 201 23.31 -19.45 -4.25
CA LEU A 201 23.80 -19.78 -2.90
C LEU A 201 23.11 -19.01 -1.77
N SER A 202 21.87 -18.57 -1.94
CA SER A 202 21.25 -17.69 -0.96
C SER A 202 19.84 -18.15 -0.65
N ASP A 203 19.61 -18.43 0.61
CA ASP A 203 18.33 -18.86 1.18
C ASP A 203 17.54 -17.67 1.76
N ASN A 204 17.98 -16.44 1.48
CA ASN A 204 17.40 -15.21 2.04
C ASN A 204 16.67 -14.40 0.96
N TYR A 205 15.73 -15.03 0.25
CA TYR A 205 14.98 -14.40 -0.84
C TYR A 205 14.20 -13.17 -0.37
N GLY A 206 13.67 -13.17 0.86
CA GLY A 206 13.01 -12.01 1.46
C GLY A 206 13.95 -10.81 1.64
N ILE A 207 15.22 -11.04 2.04
CA ILE A 207 16.23 -9.97 2.10
C ILE A 207 16.59 -9.47 0.70
N MET A 208 16.71 -10.39 -0.28
CA MET A 208 16.96 -10.00 -1.67
C MET A 208 15.81 -9.15 -2.23
N ASP A 209 14.57 -9.43 -1.84
CA ASP A 209 13.41 -8.62 -2.23
C ASP A 209 13.54 -7.19 -1.67
N GLN A 210 13.95 -7.04 -0.41
CA GLN A 210 14.21 -5.74 0.21
C GLN A 210 15.34 -5.00 -0.52
N GLN A 211 16.43 -5.70 -0.89
CA GLN A 211 17.53 -5.13 -1.70
C GLN A 211 17.05 -4.69 -3.09
N ALA A 212 16.16 -5.45 -3.72
CA ALA A 212 15.57 -5.07 -5.00
C ALA A 212 14.78 -3.75 -4.89
N VAL A 213 14.07 -3.53 -3.78
CA VAL A 213 13.42 -2.24 -3.49
C VAL A 213 14.43 -1.12 -3.32
N LEU A 214 15.54 -1.33 -2.61
CA LEU A 214 16.59 -0.32 -2.47
C LEU A 214 17.17 0.07 -3.84
N HIS A 215 17.39 -0.90 -4.72
CA HIS A 215 17.80 -0.65 -6.11
C HIS A 215 16.72 0.10 -6.91
N TRP A 216 15.43 -0.24 -6.71
CA TRP A 216 14.33 0.48 -7.34
C TRP A 216 14.29 1.94 -6.87
N VAL A 217 14.46 2.20 -5.57
CA VAL A 217 14.53 3.55 -4.99
C VAL A 217 15.66 4.37 -5.62
N GLN A 218 16.87 3.80 -5.74
CA GLN A 218 18.01 4.48 -6.37
C GLN A 218 17.71 4.91 -7.82
N ARG A 219 16.99 4.08 -8.58
CA ARG A 219 16.66 4.39 -9.97
C ARG A 219 15.52 5.40 -10.13
N ASN A 220 14.53 5.35 -9.24
CA ASN A 220 13.21 5.94 -9.52
C ASN A 220 12.79 7.07 -8.59
N ILE A 221 13.33 7.15 -7.37
CA ILE A 221 12.75 8.00 -6.32
C ILE A 221 12.83 9.51 -6.61
N ALA A 222 13.74 9.91 -7.49
CA ALA A 222 13.85 11.30 -7.93
C ALA A 222 12.59 11.78 -8.67
N ALA A 223 11.91 10.90 -9.39
CA ALA A 223 10.64 11.19 -10.06
C ALA A 223 9.51 11.49 -9.07
N PHE A 224 9.61 10.97 -7.85
CA PHE A 224 8.70 11.21 -6.73
C PHE A 224 9.18 12.33 -5.78
N GLY A 225 10.14 13.15 -6.22
CA GLY A 225 10.66 14.27 -5.44
C GLY A 225 11.62 13.88 -4.31
N GLY A 226 12.08 12.64 -4.27
CA GLY A 226 13.07 12.13 -3.32
C GLY A 226 14.51 12.29 -3.79
N ASP A 227 15.44 12.40 -2.85
CA ASP A 227 16.87 12.44 -3.11
C ASP A 227 17.48 11.04 -2.94
N PRO A 228 17.92 10.36 -4.01
CA PRO A 228 18.49 9.02 -3.92
C PRO A 228 19.79 8.95 -3.12
N LYS A 229 20.42 10.10 -2.82
CA LYS A 229 21.62 10.19 -1.97
C LYS A 229 21.30 10.39 -0.49
N ARG A 230 20.03 10.60 -0.14
CA ARG A 230 19.55 10.81 1.23
C ARG A 230 18.46 9.82 1.58
N VAL A 231 18.80 8.54 1.53
CA VAL A 231 17.91 7.43 1.84
C VAL A 231 18.24 6.89 3.22
N ALA A 232 17.25 6.91 4.10
CA ALA A 232 17.29 6.20 5.38
C ALA A 232 16.51 4.89 5.22
N LEU A 233 17.05 3.81 5.75
CA LEU A 233 16.39 2.53 5.89
C LEU A 233 15.94 2.37 7.34
N GLY A 234 14.72 1.97 7.57
CA GLY A 234 14.14 1.74 8.88
C GLY A 234 13.12 0.61 8.85
N GLY A 235 12.75 0.13 10.01
CA GLY A 235 11.77 -0.94 10.13
C GLY A 235 11.33 -1.16 11.57
N GLN A 236 10.38 -2.06 11.75
CA GLN A 236 9.87 -2.44 13.06
C GLN A 236 10.12 -3.94 13.29
N SER A 237 10.52 -4.35 14.50
CA SER A 237 10.72 -5.77 14.88
C SER A 237 11.70 -6.48 13.91
N ALA A 238 11.28 -7.54 13.25
CA ALA A 238 12.07 -8.24 12.24
C ALA A 238 12.55 -7.27 11.13
N GLY A 239 11.71 -6.35 10.66
CA GLY A 239 12.11 -5.33 9.68
C GLY A 239 13.24 -4.40 10.20
N ALA A 240 13.31 -4.15 11.51
CA ALA A 240 14.44 -3.43 12.11
C ALA A 240 15.74 -4.27 12.12
N GLN A 241 15.64 -5.59 12.32
CA GLN A 241 16.77 -6.52 12.20
C GLN A 241 17.24 -6.58 10.74
N ASP A 242 16.32 -6.71 9.81
CA ASP A 242 16.61 -6.75 8.38
C ASP A 242 17.27 -5.46 7.89
N THR A 243 16.93 -4.30 8.49
CA THR A 243 17.64 -3.03 8.25
C THR A 243 19.13 -3.17 8.52
N GLY A 244 19.52 -3.85 9.59
CA GLY A 244 20.92 -4.13 9.90
C GLY A 244 21.58 -5.07 8.88
N VAL A 245 20.86 -6.12 8.45
CA VAL A 245 21.36 -7.07 7.44
C VAL A 245 21.57 -6.39 6.09
N ASN A 246 20.70 -5.47 5.70
CA ASN A 246 20.80 -4.75 4.41
C ASN A 246 21.91 -3.68 4.38
N GLN A 247 22.61 -3.42 5.50
CA GLN A 247 23.72 -2.46 5.58
C GLN A 247 25.10 -3.12 5.50
N ILE A 248 25.16 -4.44 5.52
CA ILE A 248 26.38 -5.24 5.42
C ILE A 248 26.65 -5.58 3.96
#